data_cd26396d37a18ca10ae717a0bf76b087
#
_entry.id   cd26396d37a18ca10ae717a0bf76b087
#
_cell.length_a   1.000
_cell.length_b   1.000
_cell.length_c   1.000
_cell.angle_alpha   90.00
_cell.angle_beta   90.00
_cell.angle_gamma   90.00
#
_symmetry.space_group_name_H-M   'P 1'
#
loop_
_entity.id
_entity.type
_entity.pdbx_description
1 polymer ?
#
loop_
_entity_poly.entity_id
_entity_poly.type
_entity_poly.pdbx_seq_one_letter_code
_entity_poly.pdbx_strand_id
1 'polypeptide(L)'
;MNKFLIILTTINGFIFLILGLVWAISPYNAGANFGILVIPEGLGRSSLIGDIGSYFFCIGAMMILAAYTLKNIWFYAPAMLLGVTALFRILSWGIHDATFATQFIIVEILLVILLLITSKSCLLYTSPSPRDRSLSRMPSSA
;
A
#
# COMPACT_ATOMS: atom_id res chain seq x y z
N MET A 1 -10.11 -5.09 17.86
CA MET A 1 -9.27 -4.41 16.84
C MET A 1 -7.82 -4.40 17.31
N ASN A 2 -6.91 -4.93 16.53
CA ASN A 2 -5.50 -4.97 16.92
C ASN A 2 -4.84 -3.60 16.65
N LYS A 3 -4.71 -2.78 17.70
CA LYS A 3 -4.12 -1.43 17.62
C LYS A 3 -2.70 -1.44 17.05
N PHE A 4 -1.94 -2.51 17.33
CA PHE A 4 -0.57 -2.67 16.83
C PHE A 4 -0.52 -2.70 15.30
N LEU A 5 -1.42 -3.46 14.64
CA LEU A 5 -1.48 -3.55 13.19
C LEU A 5 -1.83 -2.20 12.55
N ILE A 6 -2.73 -1.44 13.17
CA ILE A 6 -3.10 -0.10 12.66
C ILE A 6 -1.92 0.86 12.80
N ILE A 7 -1.23 0.87 13.93
CA ILE A 7 -0.04 1.71 14.14
C ILE A 7 1.03 1.35 13.10
N LEU A 8 1.29 0.05 12.90
CA LEU A 8 2.28 -0.41 11.92
C LEU A 8 1.90 0.00 10.49
N THR A 9 0.62 -0.11 10.12
CA THR A 9 0.10 0.37 8.83
C THR A 9 0.30 1.88 8.67
N THR A 10 0.02 2.65 9.73
CA THR A 10 0.18 4.11 9.72
C THR A 10 1.63 4.51 9.54
N ILE A 11 2.56 3.89 10.28
CA ILE A 11 4.00 4.16 10.16
C ILE A 11 4.48 3.89 8.73
N ASN A 12 4.13 2.73 8.17
CA ASN A 12 4.48 2.42 6.79
C ASN A 12 3.84 3.40 5.79
N GLY A 13 2.60 3.83 6.05
CA GLY A 13 1.94 4.85 5.25
C GLY A 13 2.73 6.17 5.20
N PHE A 14 3.23 6.64 6.33
CA PHE A 14 4.09 7.83 6.38
C PHE A 14 5.43 7.63 5.66
N ILE A 15 6.05 6.45 5.80
CA ILE A 15 7.30 6.12 5.08
C ILE A 15 7.07 6.22 3.56
N PHE A 16 6.02 5.60 3.03
CA PHE A 16 5.71 5.65 1.61
C PHE A 16 5.36 7.05 1.11
N LEU A 17 4.62 7.82 1.91
CA LEU A 17 4.28 9.20 1.58
C LEU A 17 5.55 10.08 1.50
N ILE A 18 6.46 9.93 2.46
CA ILE A 18 7.75 10.62 2.46
C ILE A 18 8.59 10.19 1.25
N LEU A 19 8.64 8.90 0.91
CA LEU A 19 9.33 8.41 -0.29
C LEU A 19 8.80 9.07 -1.56
N GLY A 20 7.47 9.19 -1.70
CA GLY A 20 6.86 9.90 -2.82
C GLY A 20 7.27 11.37 -2.88
N LEU A 21 7.31 12.08 -1.75
CA LEU A 21 7.78 13.45 -1.67
C LEU A 21 9.28 13.58 -2.00
N VAL A 22 10.10 12.64 -1.55
CA VAL A 22 11.54 12.63 -1.89
C VAL A 22 11.75 12.47 -3.40
N TRP A 23 10.96 11.66 -4.09
CA TRP A 23 10.98 11.58 -5.55
C TRP A 23 10.65 12.91 -6.22
N ALA A 24 9.69 13.67 -5.69
CA ALA A 24 9.32 14.97 -6.23
C ALA A 24 10.39 16.06 -5.99
N ILE A 25 11.06 16.03 -4.83
CA ILE A 25 11.99 17.11 -4.41
C ILE A 25 13.43 16.79 -4.81
N SER A 26 13.86 15.51 -4.69
CA SER A 26 15.25 15.08 -4.89
C SER A 26 15.31 13.74 -5.61
N PRO A 27 14.96 13.68 -6.91
CA PRO A 27 14.86 12.42 -7.66
C PRO A 27 16.20 11.68 -7.76
N TYR A 28 17.31 12.37 -7.74
CA TYR A 28 18.65 11.75 -7.78
C TYR A 28 18.91 10.91 -6.51
N ASN A 29 18.62 11.45 -5.33
CA ASN A 29 18.78 10.73 -4.08
C ASN A 29 17.75 9.59 -3.95
N ALA A 30 16.51 9.83 -4.40
CA ALA A 30 15.51 8.80 -4.45
C ALA A 30 15.94 7.65 -5.36
N GLY A 31 16.35 7.95 -6.60
CA GLY A 31 16.76 6.97 -7.60
C GLY A 31 17.91 6.10 -7.13
N ALA A 32 18.93 6.69 -6.51
CA ALA A 32 20.08 5.96 -6.00
C ALA A 32 19.69 4.82 -5.04
N ASN A 33 18.70 5.03 -4.17
CA ASN A 33 18.18 4.01 -3.25
C ASN A 33 17.48 2.84 -3.97
N PHE A 34 17.05 3.05 -5.21
CA PHE A 34 16.40 2.03 -6.05
C PHE A 34 17.35 1.48 -7.14
N GLY A 35 18.64 1.81 -7.09
CA GLY A 35 19.61 1.37 -8.08
C GLY A 35 19.55 2.15 -9.41
N ILE A 36 18.80 3.26 -9.46
CA ILE A 36 18.72 4.13 -10.62
C ILE A 36 19.81 5.19 -10.50
N LEU A 37 20.98 4.89 -11.07
CA LEU A 37 22.17 5.75 -10.95
C LEU A 37 22.13 6.95 -11.89
N VAL A 38 21.39 6.84 -12.99
CA VAL A 38 21.27 7.91 -14.00
C VAL A 38 19.80 8.27 -14.15
N ILE A 39 19.48 9.51 -13.79
CA ILE A 39 18.15 10.06 -14.01
C ILE A 39 18.15 10.69 -15.41
N PRO A 40 17.23 10.27 -16.31
CA PRO A 40 17.13 10.84 -17.64
C PRO A 40 16.77 12.32 -17.61
N GLU A 41 16.93 13.00 -18.72
CA GLU A 41 16.51 14.40 -18.88
C GLU A 41 15.15 14.52 -19.56
N GLY A 42 14.59 15.71 -19.54
CA GLY A 42 13.36 16.05 -20.25
C GLY A 42 12.17 15.19 -19.83
N LEU A 43 11.49 14.61 -20.83
CA LEU A 43 10.28 13.80 -20.63
C LEU A 43 10.56 12.55 -19.76
N GLY A 44 11.71 11.91 -19.91
CA GLY A 44 12.05 10.75 -19.11
C GLY A 44 12.15 11.05 -17.62
N ARG A 45 12.67 12.23 -17.24
CA ARG A 45 12.69 12.69 -15.85
C ARG A 45 11.27 12.95 -15.34
N SER A 46 10.43 13.59 -16.15
CA SER A 46 9.03 13.83 -15.81
C SER A 46 8.27 12.53 -15.56
N SER A 47 8.46 11.53 -16.43
CA SER A 47 7.83 10.20 -16.25
C SER A 47 8.30 9.50 -14.98
N LEU A 48 9.62 9.46 -14.72
CA LEU A 48 10.14 8.83 -13.50
C LEU A 48 9.58 9.48 -12.24
N ILE A 49 9.59 10.80 -12.15
CA ILE A 49 9.07 11.53 -10.98
C ILE A 49 7.55 11.34 -10.89
N GLY A 50 6.85 11.51 -12.01
CA GLY A 50 5.39 11.39 -12.07
C GLY A 50 4.92 9.97 -11.73
N ASP A 51 5.48 8.96 -12.34
CA ASP A 51 4.99 7.58 -12.19
C ASP A 51 5.45 6.96 -10.87
N ILE A 52 6.73 7.04 -10.54
CA ILE A 52 7.27 6.43 -9.30
C ILE A 52 6.93 7.27 -8.08
N GLY A 53 7.10 8.60 -8.16
CA GLY A 53 6.81 9.49 -7.04
C GLY A 53 5.34 9.46 -6.65
N SER A 54 4.42 9.56 -7.62
CA SER A 54 2.99 9.48 -7.36
C SER A 54 2.55 8.10 -6.86
N TYR A 55 3.15 7.03 -7.38
CA TYR A 55 2.90 5.66 -6.92
C TYR A 55 3.17 5.52 -5.42
N PHE A 56 4.34 5.91 -4.93
CA PHE A 56 4.67 5.86 -3.51
C PHE A 56 3.79 6.79 -2.68
N PHE A 57 3.56 8.02 -3.16
CA PHE A 57 2.71 8.98 -2.46
C PHE A 57 1.28 8.45 -2.29
N CYS A 58 0.67 7.91 -3.35
CA CYS A 58 -0.68 7.37 -3.31
C CYS A 58 -0.80 6.14 -2.41
N ILE A 59 0.17 5.21 -2.45
CA ILE A 59 0.21 4.08 -1.52
C ILE A 59 0.23 4.56 -0.09
N GLY A 60 1.12 5.50 0.25
CA GLY A 60 1.22 6.06 1.60
C GLY A 60 -0.08 6.73 2.05
N ALA A 61 -0.67 7.56 1.20
CA ALA A 61 -1.95 8.23 1.47
C ALA A 61 -3.09 7.21 1.70
N MET A 62 -3.19 6.18 0.87
CA MET A 62 -4.19 5.12 1.02
C MET A 62 -4.00 4.33 2.32
N MET A 63 -2.77 4.02 2.72
CA MET A 63 -2.48 3.34 3.98
C MET A 63 -2.88 4.20 5.19
N ILE A 64 -2.63 5.50 5.16
CA ILE A 64 -3.06 6.44 6.21
C ILE A 64 -4.60 6.53 6.25
N LEU A 65 -5.25 6.67 5.09
CA LEU A 65 -6.71 6.64 4.99
C LEU A 65 -7.31 5.34 5.50
N ALA A 66 -6.66 4.19 5.21
CA ALA A 66 -7.06 2.89 5.73
C ALA A 66 -7.05 2.86 7.26
N ALA A 67 -5.95 3.32 7.86
CA ALA A 67 -5.78 3.37 9.31
C ALA A 67 -6.76 4.33 9.99
N TYR A 68 -7.06 5.47 9.34
CA TYR A 68 -7.98 6.47 9.88
C TYR A 68 -9.45 6.09 9.71
N THR A 69 -9.85 5.62 8.52
CA THR A 69 -11.26 5.33 8.21
C THR A 69 -11.71 3.92 8.56
N LEU A 70 -10.75 2.99 8.71
CA LEU A 70 -10.95 1.55 8.92
C LEU A 70 -11.81 0.88 7.84
N LYS A 71 -11.94 1.51 6.67
CA LYS A 71 -12.67 0.97 5.52
C LYS A 71 -11.77 0.05 4.70
N ASN A 72 -12.24 -1.16 4.43
CA ASN A 72 -11.46 -2.21 3.76
C ASN A 72 -10.91 -1.83 2.39
N ILE A 73 -11.64 -1.02 1.63
CA ILE A 73 -11.20 -0.60 0.29
C ILE A 73 -9.82 0.08 0.35
N TRP A 74 -9.55 0.88 1.39
CA TRP A 74 -8.29 1.57 1.56
C TRP A 74 -7.12 0.65 1.93
N PHE A 75 -7.39 -0.57 2.46
CA PHE A 75 -6.38 -1.60 2.67
C PHE A 75 -6.13 -2.41 1.40
N TYR A 76 -7.18 -2.74 0.64
CA TYR A 76 -7.06 -3.58 -0.56
C TYR A 76 -6.36 -2.86 -1.71
N ALA A 77 -6.61 -1.56 -1.90
CA ALA A 77 -6.01 -0.80 -2.98
C ALA A 77 -4.46 -0.80 -2.92
N PRO A 78 -3.81 -0.39 -1.81
CA PRO A 78 -2.36 -0.45 -1.72
C PRO A 78 -1.83 -1.89 -1.67
N ALA A 79 -2.56 -2.86 -1.10
CA ALA A 79 -2.15 -4.27 -1.13
C ALA A 79 -2.10 -4.81 -2.56
N MET A 80 -3.07 -4.46 -3.41
CA MET A 80 -3.08 -4.85 -4.82
C MET A 80 -1.91 -4.22 -5.57
N LEU A 81 -1.66 -2.91 -5.38
CA LEU A 81 -0.54 -2.22 -6.03
C LEU A 81 0.80 -2.85 -5.68
N LEU A 82 1.06 -3.07 -4.38
CA LEU A 82 2.30 -3.69 -3.91
C LEU A 82 2.45 -5.15 -4.39
N GLY A 83 1.36 -5.92 -4.38
CA GLY A 83 1.36 -7.30 -4.86
C GLY A 83 1.65 -7.41 -6.36
N VAL A 84 1.06 -6.51 -7.16
CA VAL A 84 1.34 -6.44 -8.60
C VAL A 84 2.78 -6.00 -8.83
N THR A 85 3.32 -5.05 -8.06
CA THR A 85 4.72 -4.63 -8.18
C THR A 85 5.68 -5.79 -7.91
N ALA A 86 5.45 -6.56 -6.84
CA ALA A 86 6.26 -7.75 -6.54
C ALA A 86 6.22 -8.76 -7.71
N LEU A 87 5.04 -8.99 -8.29
CA LEU A 87 4.87 -9.84 -9.46
C LEU A 87 5.66 -9.32 -10.67
N PHE A 88 5.58 -8.02 -10.95
CA PHE A 88 6.30 -7.43 -12.08
C PHE A 88 7.82 -7.45 -11.90
N ARG A 89 8.32 -7.39 -10.66
CA ARG A 89 9.76 -7.59 -10.39
C ARG A 89 10.20 -9.02 -10.72
N ILE A 90 9.39 -10.02 -10.38
CA ILE A 90 9.67 -11.41 -10.72
C ILE A 90 9.63 -11.62 -12.24
N LEU A 91 8.63 -11.06 -12.93
CA LEU A 91 8.52 -11.13 -14.39
C LEU A 91 9.71 -10.42 -15.08
N SER A 92 10.11 -9.26 -14.58
CA SER A 92 11.26 -8.52 -15.11
C SER A 92 12.55 -9.34 -15.03
N TRP A 93 12.77 -10.03 -13.92
CA TRP A 93 13.90 -10.95 -13.78
C TRP A 93 13.80 -12.13 -14.78
N GLY A 94 12.63 -12.75 -14.90
CA GLY A 94 12.47 -13.96 -15.73
C GLY A 94 12.42 -13.70 -17.25
N ILE A 95 12.02 -12.50 -17.68
CA ILE A 95 11.81 -12.18 -19.11
C ILE A 95 12.86 -11.22 -19.66
N HIS A 96 13.39 -10.32 -18.83
CA HIS A 96 14.24 -9.22 -19.26
C HIS A 96 15.65 -9.26 -18.65
N ASP A 97 16.07 -10.37 -18.05
CA ASP A 97 17.38 -10.55 -17.38
C ASP A 97 17.69 -9.44 -16.35
N ALA A 98 16.65 -8.83 -15.77
CA ALA A 98 16.84 -7.83 -14.72
C ALA A 98 17.39 -8.47 -13.44
N THR A 99 18.12 -7.73 -12.63
CA THR A 99 18.59 -8.20 -11.32
C THR A 99 17.41 -8.59 -10.44
N PHE A 100 17.44 -9.79 -9.82
CA PHE A 100 16.40 -10.23 -8.91
C PHE A 100 16.38 -9.37 -7.65
N ALA A 101 15.37 -8.53 -7.52
CA ALA A 101 15.24 -7.52 -6.48
C ALA A 101 14.70 -8.11 -5.16
N THR A 102 15.38 -9.10 -4.58
CA THR A 102 14.94 -9.90 -3.43
C THR A 102 14.44 -9.06 -2.27
N GLN A 103 15.21 -8.05 -1.86
CA GLN A 103 14.84 -7.20 -0.71
C GLN A 103 13.55 -6.42 -0.92
N PHE A 104 13.31 -5.90 -2.12
CA PHE A 104 12.08 -5.17 -2.44
C PHE A 104 10.88 -6.11 -2.49
N ILE A 105 11.02 -7.27 -3.13
CA ILE A 105 9.97 -8.30 -3.21
C ILE A 105 9.55 -8.76 -1.81
N ILE A 106 10.49 -9.01 -0.91
CA ILE A 106 10.20 -9.42 0.47
C ILE A 106 9.41 -8.32 1.19
N VAL A 107 9.85 -7.07 1.10
CA VAL A 107 9.16 -5.94 1.76
C VAL A 107 7.74 -5.77 1.20
N GLU A 108 7.57 -5.82 -0.12
CA GLU A 108 6.27 -5.70 -0.78
C GLU A 108 5.31 -6.82 -0.33
N ILE A 109 5.77 -8.08 -0.29
CA ILE A 109 4.96 -9.21 0.18
C ILE A 109 4.59 -9.07 1.66
N LEU A 110 5.53 -8.68 2.53
CA LEU A 110 5.26 -8.48 3.96
C LEU A 110 4.22 -7.37 4.18
N LEU A 111 4.29 -6.29 3.40
CA LEU A 111 3.31 -5.20 3.46
C LEU A 111 1.93 -5.64 2.95
N VAL A 112 1.86 -6.44 1.89
CA VAL A 112 0.60 -7.03 1.42
C VAL A 112 -0.04 -7.88 2.52
N ILE A 113 0.74 -8.74 3.16
CA ILE A 113 0.26 -9.59 4.26
C ILE A 113 -0.23 -8.72 5.43
N LEU A 114 0.54 -7.71 5.83
CA LEU A 114 0.15 -6.76 6.88
C LEU A 114 -1.20 -6.10 6.57
N LEU A 115 -1.37 -5.56 5.36
CA LEU A 115 -2.59 -4.86 4.94
C LEU A 115 -3.80 -5.79 4.93
N LEU A 116 -3.65 -7.02 4.42
CA LEU A 116 -4.73 -8.00 4.36
C LEU A 116 -5.14 -8.49 5.77
N ILE A 117 -4.18 -8.73 6.67
CA ILE A 117 -4.46 -9.11 8.05
C ILE A 117 -5.16 -7.96 8.78
N THR A 118 -4.68 -6.73 8.60
CA THR A 118 -5.27 -5.54 9.24
C THR A 118 -6.70 -5.32 8.75
N SER A 119 -6.94 -5.44 7.45
CA SER A 119 -8.29 -5.36 6.85
C SER A 119 -9.24 -6.39 7.46
N LYS A 120 -8.84 -7.66 7.56
CA LYS A 120 -9.66 -8.71 8.18
C LYS A 120 -9.95 -8.42 9.67
N SER A 121 -8.95 -7.91 10.40
CA SER A 121 -9.13 -7.53 11.80
C SER A 121 -10.13 -6.38 11.97
N CYS A 122 -10.22 -5.47 11.01
CA CYS A 122 -11.22 -4.39 11.01
C CYS A 122 -12.64 -4.93 10.70
N LEU A 123 -12.78 -5.86 9.75
CA LEU A 123 -14.08 -6.48 9.40
C LEU A 123 -14.76 -7.16 10.58
N LEU A 124 -14.00 -7.89 11.40
CA LEU A 124 -14.53 -8.60 12.56
C LEU A 124 -15.17 -7.66 13.60
N TYR A 125 -14.77 -6.38 13.62
CA TYR A 125 -15.31 -5.38 14.53
C TYR A 125 -16.49 -4.58 13.96
N THR A 126 -16.62 -4.51 12.64
CA THR A 126 -17.73 -3.79 11.98
C THR A 126 -18.91 -4.69 11.63
N SER A 127 -18.79 -6.01 11.82
CA SER A 127 -19.88 -6.95 11.61
C SER A 127 -20.93 -6.79 12.72
N PRO A 128 -22.22 -6.52 12.40
CA PRO A 128 -23.27 -6.41 13.40
C PRO A 128 -23.38 -7.72 14.19
N SER A 129 -23.51 -7.58 15.52
CA SER A 129 -23.72 -8.71 16.43
C SER A 129 -24.93 -9.55 15.97
N PRO A 130 -24.89 -10.89 16.14
CA PRO A 130 -26.07 -11.73 15.89
C PRO A 130 -27.33 -11.26 16.63
N ARG A 131 -27.18 -10.56 17.76
CA ARG A 131 -28.28 -9.97 18.53
C ARG A 131 -28.95 -8.80 17.81
N ASP A 132 -28.20 -7.96 17.08
CA ASP A 132 -28.77 -6.82 16.35
C ASP A 132 -29.57 -7.28 15.13
N ARG A 133 -29.23 -8.43 14.55
CA ARG A 133 -30.00 -9.06 13.45
C ARG A 133 -31.35 -9.64 13.93
N SER A 134 -31.49 -10.04 15.18
CA SER A 134 -32.72 -10.57 15.72
C SER A 134 -33.74 -9.46 16.03
N LEU A 135 -33.27 -8.28 16.44
CA LEU A 135 -34.12 -7.12 16.75
C LEU A 135 -34.71 -6.48 15.49
N SER A 136 -34.04 -6.53 14.35
CA SER A 136 -34.57 -6.00 13.09
C SER A 136 -35.62 -6.89 12.42
N ARG A 137 -35.90 -8.07 12.97
CA ARG A 137 -36.95 -9.00 12.49
C ARG A 137 -38.20 -9.02 13.33
N MET A 138 -38.35 -8.17 14.35
CA MET A 138 -39.60 -8.06 15.08
C MET A 138 -40.62 -7.32 14.20
N PRO A 139 -41.78 -7.95 13.83
CA PRO A 139 -42.84 -7.23 13.15
C PRO A 139 -43.38 -6.16 14.10
N SER A 140 -43.51 -4.94 13.58
CA SER A 140 -44.23 -3.87 14.23
C SER A 140 -45.66 -4.39 14.47
N SER A 141 -45.96 -4.73 15.72
CA SER A 141 -47.34 -5.00 16.10
C SER A 141 -48.13 -3.69 16.02
N ALA A 142 -49.07 -3.67 15.08
CA ALA A 142 -50.06 -2.63 14.95
C ALA A 142 -50.92 -2.50 16.23
#